data_5806792546bcff083c1eb7fecbb2db32
#
_entry.id   5806792546bcff083c1eb7fecbb2db32
#
_cell.length_a   1.000
_cell.length_b   1.000
_cell.length_c   1.000
_cell.angle_alpha   90.00
_cell.angle_beta   90.00
_cell.angle_gamma   90.00
#
_symmetry.space_group_name_H-M   'P 1'
#
loop_
_entity.id
_entity.type
_entity.pdbx_description
1 polymer ?
#
loop_
_entity_poly.entity_id
_entity_poly.type
_entity_poly.pdbx_seq_one_letter_code
_entity_poly.pdbx_strand_id
1 'polypeptide(L)'
;MVDYQFYQNMVDVIIPDVLRSIPNALTQAIRNFAKNLEIWLCESMVGVPERLSQIKTSAVSAFCQTLRRYTSLNHLAQAARAVLQNSSQIAQMLNDLNRVDFHNVQEQAAWVCQCETSVVQRLENDFKAALQQQSSLEQWATWLQLVVDSALEEYRGKPNYAKAARQFLLKWSFYSSMVIRDLTLRSASSFGSFHLIRLLYDEYMFYLVEHKIAEAQQKTAIAVICDRMRTSIGLEFDYQLEFIDDNIESGSAAKRMKHE
;
A
#
# COMPACT_ATOMS: atom_id res chain seq x y z
N MET A 1 -18.44 -15.68 -0.87
CA MET A 1 -17.96 -15.16 -2.18
C MET A 1 -18.87 -14.09 -2.77
N VAL A 2 -20.20 -14.26 -2.71
CA VAL A 2 -21.16 -13.27 -3.27
C VAL A 2 -20.98 -11.87 -2.66
N ASP A 3 -20.78 -11.76 -1.35
CA ASP A 3 -20.64 -10.45 -0.69
C ASP A 3 -19.40 -9.69 -1.18
N TYR A 4 -18.25 -10.37 -1.39
CA TYR A 4 -17.04 -9.70 -1.89
C TYR A 4 -17.23 -9.17 -3.31
N GLN A 5 -17.92 -9.92 -4.17
CA GLN A 5 -18.25 -9.44 -5.52
C GLN A 5 -19.23 -8.29 -5.48
N PHE A 6 -20.25 -8.36 -4.63
CA PHE A 6 -21.22 -7.27 -4.45
C PHE A 6 -20.53 -5.97 -4.00
N TYR A 7 -19.70 -6.05 -2.96
CA TYR A 7 -18.99 -4.87 -2.46
C TYR A 7 -17.92 -4.36 -3.43
N GLN A 8 -17.27 -5.25 -4.19
CA GLN A 8 -16.36 -4.82 -5.25
C GLN A 8 -17.11 -4.03 -6.32
N ASN A 9 -18.23 -4.52 -6.80
CA ASN A 9 -19.06 -3.81 -7.78
C ASN A 9 -19.53 -2.46 -7.24
N MET A 10 -19.85 -2.36 -5.95
CA MET A 10 -20.20 -1.09 -5.32
C MET A 10 -19.02 -0.12 -5.32
N VAL A 11 -17.81 -0.56 -5.00
CA VAL A 11 -16.59 0.29 -5.06
C VAL A 11 -16.39 0.80 -6.47
N ASP A 12 -16.47 -0.09 -7.47
CA ASP A 12 -16.21 0.23 -8.88
C ASP A 12 -17.23 1.25 -9.43
N VAL A 13 -18.47 1.24 -8.92
CA VAL A 13 -19.50 2.22 -9.27
C VAL A 13 -19.33 3.55 -8.52
N ILE A 14 -19.01 3.50 -7.22
CA ILE A 14 -18.90 4.70 -6.37
C ILE A 14 -17.62 5.47 -6.66
N ILE A 15 -16.51 4.77 -6.88
CA ILE A 15 -15.17 5.34 -7.14
C ILE A 15 -14.56 4.60 -8.35
N PRO A 16 -15.03 4.88 -9.57
CA PRO A 16 -14.54 4.17 -10.76
C PRO A 16 -13.09 4.48 -11.10
N ASP A 17 -12.57 5.62 -10.64
CA ASP A 17 -11.19 6.05 -10.84
C ASP A 17 -10.71 6.84 -9.62
N VAL A 18 -9.75 6.28 -8.91
CA VAL A 18 -9.17 6.88 -7.68
C VAL A 18 -8.38 8.16 -7.94
N LEU A 19 -7.96 8.41 -9.17
CA LEU A 19 -7.19 9.61 -9.55
C LEU A 19 -8.08 10.74 -10.08
N ARG A 20 -9.30 10.42 -10.51
CA ARG A 20 -10.25 11.42 -11.00
C ARG A 20 -10.85 12.20 -9.85
N SER A 21 -10.95 13.53 -10.00
CA SER A 21 -11.50 14.41 -8.96
C SER A 21 -12.93 14.01 -8.55
N ILE A 22 -13.14 13.82 -7.26
CA ILE A 22 -14.45 13.57 -6.64
C ILE A 22 -14.90 14.87 -5.94
N PRO A 23 -16.13 15.34 -6.16
CA PRO A 23 -16.65 16.50 -5.44
C PRO A 23 -16.59 16.32 -3.91
N ASN A 24 -16.22 17.37 -3.17
CA ASN A 24 -16.07 17.30 -1.71
C ASN A 24 -17.33 16.81 -0.99
N ALA A 25 -18.53 17.24 -1.43
CA ALA A 25 -19.80 16.78 -0.87
C ALA A 25 -19.98 15.26 -1.02
N LEU A 26 -19.62 14.71 -2.20
CA LEU A 26 -19.69 13.27 -2.45
C LEU A 26 -18.64 12.51 -1.63
N THR A 27 -17.41 13.03 -1.53
CA THR A 27 -16.37 12.47 -0.67
C THR A 27 -16.84 12.35 0.78
N GLN A 28 -17.47 13.41 1.33
CA GLN A 28 -18.01 13.37 2.70
C GLN A 28 -19.16 12.38 2.83
N ALA A 29 -20.07 12.32 1.85
CA ALA A 29 -21.15 11.35 1.85
C ALA A 29 -20.62 9.90 1.85
N ILE A 30 -19.64 9.59 1.01
CA ILE A 30 -18.98 8.26 0.96
C ILE A 30 -18.34 7.92 2.32
N ARG A 31 -17.61 8.85 2.93
CA ARG A 31 -16.96 8.64 4.24
C ARG A 31 -17.98 8.43 5.36
N ASN A 32 -19.05 9.21 5.39
CA ASN A 32 -20.12 9.07 6.36
C ASN A 32 -20.86 7.72 6.18
N PHE A 33 -21.15 7.33 4.94
CA PHE A 33 -21.73 6.04 4.63
C PHE A 33 -20.84 4.90 5.13
N ALA A 34 -19.53 4.93 4.80
CA ALA A 34 -18.56 3.92 5.24
C ALA A 34 -18.40 3.84 6.76
N LYS A 35 -18.58 4.97 7.48
CA LYS A 35 -18.55 5.00 8.95
C LYS A 35 -19.77 4.35 9.57
N ASN A 36 -20.95 4.60 9.01
CA ASN A 36 -22.21 4.16 9.60
C ASN A 36 -22.57 2.72 9.21
N LEU A 37 -22.17 2.26 8.02
CA LEU A 37 -22.53 0.94 7.50
C LEU A 37 -22.06 -0.20 8.41
N GLU A 38 -20.86 -0.11 8.99
CA GLU A 38 -20.37 -1.12 9.93
C GLU A 38 -21.27 -1.21 11.17
N ILE A 39 -21.69 -0.07 11.72
CA ILE A 39 -22.58 0.02 12.89
C ILE A 39 -23.94 -0.58 12.53
N TRP A 40 -24.55 -0.13 11.44
CA TRP A 40 -25.85 -0.63 10.99
C TRP A 40 -25.87 -2.13 10.75
N LEU A 41 -24.80 -2.68 10.16
CA LEU A 41 -24.70 -4.11 9.97
C LEU A 41 -24.61 -4.85 11.31
N CYS A 42 -23.75 -4.40 12.23
CA CYS A 42 -23.61 -5.04 13.55
C CYS A 42 -24.93 -5.06 14.30
N GLU A 43 -25.67 -3.95 14.29
CA GLU A 43 -27.00 -3.86 14.93
C GLU A 43 -28.02 -4.80 14.28
N SER A 44 -27.96 -4.96 12.96
CA SER A 44 -28.89 -5.84 12.22
C SER A 44 -28.55 -7.33 12.34
N MET A 45 -27.35 -7.67 12.82
CA MET A 45 -26.87 -9.06 12.97
C MET A 45 -27.24 -9.70 14.31
N VAL A 46 -28.04 -9.02 15.15
CA VAL A 46 -28.52 -9.58 16.43
C VAL A 46 -29.38 -10.82 16.17
N GLY A 47 -29.01 -11.95 16.80
CA GLY A 47 -29.71 -13.24 16.61
C GLY A 47 -29.27 -14.07 15.40
N VAL A 48 -28.33 -13.56 14.58
CA VAL A 48 -27.72 -14.33 13.49
C VAL A 48 -26.63 -15.24 14.04
N PRO A 49 -26.43 -16.48 13.53
CA PRO A 49 -25.35 -17.35 13.93
C PRO A 49 -23.98 -16.65 13.83
N GLU A 50 -23.16 -16.78 14.88
CA GLU A 50 -21.91 -16.03 15.05
C GLU A 50 -20.98 -16.15 13.84
N ARG A 51 -20.82 -17.37 13.30
CA ARG A 51 -19.96 -17.61 12.11
C ARG A 51 -20.41 -16.81 10.90
N LEU A 52 -21.73 -16.68 10.67
CA LEU A 52 -22.28 -15.92 9.56
C LEU A 52 -22.12 -14.41 9.82
N SER A 53 -22.38 -13.97 11.05
CA SER A 53 -22.16 -12.59 11.48
C SER A 53 -20.71 -12.15 11.26
N GLN A 54 -19.73 -12.96 11.68
CA GLN A 54 -18.29 -12.70 11.49
C GLN A 54 -17.91 -12.57 10.01
N ILE A 55 -18.42 -13.45 9.14
CA ILE A 55 -18.15 -13.40 7.71
C ILE A 55 -18.70 -12.11 7.10
N LYS A 56 -19.94 -11.75 7.43
CA LYS A 56 -20.59 -10.53 6.93
C LYS A 56 -19.88 -9.26 7.43
N THR A 57 -19.58 -9.19 8.71
CA THR A 57 -18.90 -8.05 9.33
C THR A 57 -17.50 -7.86 8.74
N SER A 58 -16.73 -8.95 8.54
CA SER A 58 -15.42 -8.87 7.91
C SER A 58 -15.48 -8.34 6.48
N ALA A 59 -16.48 -8.76 5.70
CA ALA A 59 -16.65 -8.29 4.32
C ALA A 59 -17.02 -6.80 4.26
N VAL A 60 -17.95 -6.36 5.14
CA VAL A 60 -18.33 -4.94 5.25
C VAL A 60 -17.18 -4.08 5.74
N SER A 61 -16.42 -4.55 6.72
CA SER A 61 -15.25 -3.82 7.22
C SER A 61 -14.20 -3.63 6.12
N ALA A 62 -13.91 -4.66 5.31
CA ALA A 62 -13.02 -4.53 4.15
C ALA A 62 -13.56 -3.51 3.13
N PHE A 63 -14.85 -3.52 2.83
CA PHE A 63 -15.50 -2.55 1.95
C PHE A 63 -15.40 -1.12 2.49
N CYS A 64 -15.74 -0.90 3.76
CA CYS A 64 -15.70 0.42 4.39
C CYS A 64 -14.27 0.97 4.45
N GLN A 65 -13.28 0.13 4.74
CA GLN A 65 -11.87 0.51 4.68
C GLN A 65 -11.44 0.89 3.27
N THR A 66 -11.88 0.15 2.27
CA THR A 66 -11.58 0.45 0.86
C THR A 66 -12.13 1.82 0.46
N LEU A 67 -13.38 2.13 0.78
CA LEU A 67 -13.97 3.44 0.51
C LEU A 67 -13.21 4.59 1.19
N ARG A 68 -12.83 4.41 2.47
CA ARG A 68 -12.04 5.40 3.22
C ARG A 68 -10.65 5.60 2.58
N ARG A 69 -9.96 4.52 2.23
CA ARG A 69 -8.63 4.57 1.60
C ARG A 69 -8.71 5.22 0.21
N TYR A 70 -9.67 4.84 -0.62
CA TYR A 70 -9.78 5.39 -1.97
C TYR A 70 -10.15 6.87 -1.97
N THR A 71 -11.00 7.33 -1.03
CA THR A 71 -11.25 8.76 -0.86
C THR A 71 -10.04 9.52 -0.32
N SER A 72 -9.18 8.88 0.50
CA SER A 72 -7.92 9.46 0.97
C SER A 72 -6.91 9.55 -0.17
N LEU A 73 -6.74 8.47 -0.93
CA LEU A 73 -5.90 8.43 -2.13
C LEU A 73 -6.32 9.50 -3.14
N ASN A 74 -7.62 9.65 -3.38
CA ASN A 74 -8.14 10.69 -4.25
C ASN A 74 -7.77 12.10 -3.78
N HIS A 75 -7.83 12.36 -2.48
CA HIS A 75 -7.40 13.65 -1.88
C HIS A 75 -5.92 13.92 -2.13
N LEU A 76 -5.06 12.92 -1.91
CA LEU A 76 -3.62 13.03 -2.19
C LEU A 76 -3.37 13.27 -3.68
N ALA A 77 -4.12 12.57 -4.55
CA ALA A 77 -4.02 12.73 -6.00
C ALA A 77 -4.33 14.16 -6.46
N GLN A 78 -5.39 14.80 -5.92
CA GLN A 78 -5.73 16.17 -6.29
C GLN A 78 -4.69 17.19 -5.76
N ALA A 79 -4.17 16.98 -4.54
CA ALA A 79 -3.11 17.81 -3.99
C ALA A 79 -1.80 17.69 -4.81
N ALA A 80 -1.42 16.46 -5.18
CA ALA A 80 -0.24 16.22 -6.02
C ALA A 80 -0.42 16.79 -7.44
N ARG A 81 -1.62 16.70 -8.02
CA ARG A 81 -1.94 17.33 -9.33
C ARG A 81 -1.64 18.82 -9.30
N ALA A 82 -2.02 19.53 -8.24
CA ALA A 82 -1.74 20.95 -8.07
C ALA A 82 -0.24 21.24 -8.03
N VAL A 83 0.56 20.42 -7.34
CA VAL A 83 2.03 20.53 -7.32
C VAL A 83 2.64 20.27 -8.69
N LEU A 84 2.21 19.19 -9.37
CA LEU A 84 2.75 18.80 -10.68
C LEU A 84 2.39 19.78 -11.80
N GLN A 85 1.36 20.60 -11.63
CA GLN A 85 0.98 21.67 -12.57
C GLN A 85 1.68 23.01 -12.29
N ASN A 86 2.42 23.12 -11.18
CA ASN A 86 3.10 24.36 -10.80
C ASN A 86 4.57 24.32 -11.24
N SER A 87 4.88 25.00 -12.36
CA SER A 87 6.24 25.04 -12.94
C SER A 87 7.30 25.54 -11.98
N SER A 88 6.98 26.50 -11.09
CA SER A 88 7.92 27.02 -10.10
C SER A 88 8.27 25.97 -9.06
N GLN A 89 7.26 25.21 -8.57
CA GLN A 89 7.50 24.10 -7.64
C GLN A 89 8.31 22.98 -8.30
N ILE A 90 8.00 22.63 -9.54
CA ILE A 90 8.77 21.63 -10.31
C ILE A 90 10.22 22.05 -10.48
N ALA A 91 10.49 23.31 -10.85
CA ALA A 91 11.87 23.80 -10.97
C ALA A 91 12.64 23.71 -9.65
N GLN A 92 11.99 24.04 -8.53
CA GLN A 92 12.59 23.91 -7.19
C GLN A 92 12.83 22.45 -6.81
N MET A 93 11.89 21.55 -7.11
CA MET A 93 12.06 20.11 -6.89
C MET A 93 13.21 19.54 -7.71
N LEU A 94 13.36 19.91 -8.98
CA LEU A 94 14.48 19.47 -9.82
C LEU A 94 15.82 19.96 -9.28
N ASN A 95 15.90 21.23 -8.81
CA ASN A 95 17.11 21.77 -8.22
C ASN A 95 17.50 20.98 -6.95
N ASP A 96 16.55 20.70 -6.06
CA ASP A 96 16.81 19.95 -4.84
C ASP A 96 17.13 18.47 -5.13
N LEU A 97 16.44 17.85 -6.09
CA LEU A 97 16.66 16.46 -6.49
C LEU A 97 18.07 16.23 -7.08
N ASN A 98 18.60 17.22 -7.82
CA ASN A 98 19.96 17.15 -8.36
C ASN A 98 21.04 17.22 -7.28
N ARG A 99 20.70 17.62 -6.06
CA ARG A 99 21.59 17.66 -4.90
C ARG A 99 21.53 16.39 -4.05
N VAL A 100 20.57 15.48 -4.30
CA VAL A 100 20.46 14.19 -3.61
C VAL A 100 21.66 13.32 -3.93
N ASP A 101 22.21 12.69 -2.90
CA ASP A 101 23.29 11.72 -3.06
C ASP A 101 22.73 10.34 -3.47
N PHE A 102 22.42 10.23 -4.75
CA PHE A 102 21.89 8.98 -5.31
C PHE A 102 22.88 7.82 -5.27
N HIS A 103 24.17 8.09 -5.22
CA HIS A 103 25.16 7.02 -5.04
C HIS A 103 24.95 6.32 -3.68
N ASN A 104 24.82 7.10 -2.61
CA ASN A 104 24.52 6.56 -1.28
C ASN A 104 23.16 5.85 -1.25
N VAL A 105 22.13 6.43 -1.89
CA VAL A 105 20.79 5.80 -1.99
C VAL A 105 20.88 4.44 -2.68
N GLN A 106 21.65 4.33 -3.78
CA GLN A 106 21.86 3.08 -4.52
C GLN A 106 22.60 2.04 -3.67
N GLU A 107 23.67 2.43 -2.99
CA GLU A 107 24.43 1.53 -2.10
C GLU A 107 23.55 0.99 -0.97
N GLN A 108 22.78 1.85 -0.31
CA GLN A 108 21.87 1.45 0.76
C GLN A 108 20.74 0.53 0.24
N ALA A 109 20.18 0.84 -0.92
CA ALA A 109 19.15 0.00 -1.55
C ALA A 109 19.68 -1.36 -1.98
N ALA A 110 20.91 -1.42 -2.52
CA ALA A 110 21.57 -2.67 -2.88
C ALA A 110 21.84 -3.54 -1.64
N TRP A 111 22.33 -2.92 -0.57
CA TRP A 111 22.68 -3.64 0.65
C TRP A 111 21.46 -4.13 1.43
N VAL A 112 20.46 -3.27 1.68
CA VAL A 112 19.31 -3.60 2.53
C VAL A 112 18.23 -4.38 1.77
N CYS A 113 17.93 -3.95 0.54
CA CYS A 113 16.82 -4.49 -0.25
C CYS A 113 17.25 -5.50 -1.30
N GLN A 114 18.58 -5.69 -1.49
CA GLN A 114 19.11 -6.51 -2.57
C GLN A 114 18.55 -6.09 -3.94
N CYS A 115 18.42 -4.78 -4.15
CA CYS A 115 18.00 -4.21 -5.42
C CYS A 115 19.21 -4.09 -6.35
N GLU A 116 19.01 -4.44 -7.63
CA GLU A 116 20.03 -4.18 -8.62
C GLU A 116 20.25 -2.68 -8.81
N THR A 117 21.49 -2.25 -8.88
CA THR A 117 21.87 -0.83 -9.08
C THR A 117 21.25 -0.26 -10.35
N SER A 118 21.16 -1.07 -11.40
CA SER A 118 20.54 -0.72 -12.68
C SER A 118 19.05 -0.32 -12.54
N VAL A 119 18.31 -1.02 -11.69
CA VAL A 119 16.90 -0.73 -11.41
C VAL A 119 16.76 0.60 -10.69
N VAL A 120 17.57 0.83 -9.65
CA VAL A 120 17.54 2.09 -8.87
C VAL A 120 17.90 3.28 -9.75
N GLN A 121 18.95 3.14 -10.59
CA GLN A 121 19.37 4.18 -11.52
C GLN A 121 18.29 4.49 -12.57
N ARG A 122 17.59 3.48 -13.08
CA ARG A 122 16.48 3.68 -14.00
C ARG A 122 15.34 4.46 -13.33
N LEU A 123 14.95 4.09 -12.10
CA LEU A 123 13.91 4.81 -11.35
C LEU A 123 14.27 6.28 -11.14
N GLU A 124 15.53 6.57 -10.81
CA GLU A 124 16.04 7.94 -10.68
C GLU A 124 15.91 8.72 -11.99
N ASN A 125 16.41 8.14 -13.08
CA ASN A 125 16.40 8.80 -14.39
C ASN A 125 14.97 9.05 -14.90
N ASP A 126 14.10 8.05 -14.77
CA ASP A 126 12.69 8.16 -15.18
C ASP A 126 11.97 9.25 -14.37
N PHE A 127 12.20 9.28 -13.05
CA PHE A 127 11.61 10.29 -12.17
C PHE A 127 12.07 11.70 -12.54
N LYS A 128 13.38 11.91 -12.74
CA LYS A 128 13.94 13.20 -13.18
C LYS A 128 13.38 13.62 -14.54
N ALA A 129 13.33 12.71 -15.50
CA ALA A 129 12.80 12.97 -16.83
C ALA A 129 11.31 13.37 -16.79
N ALA A 130 10.49 12.64 -16.01
CA ALA A 130 9.08 12.94 -15.87
C ALA A 130 8.82 14.29 -15.19
N LEU A 131 9.64 14.69 -14.19
CA LEU A 131 9.57 16.04 -13.63
C LEU A 131 9.96 17.11 -14.65
N GLN A 132 11.05 16.91 -15.41
CA GLN A 132 11.50 17.85 -16.43
C GLN A 132 10.46 18.06 -17.53
N GLN A 133 9.76 16.98 -17.91
CA GLN A 133 8.69 17.02 -18.92
C GLN A 133 7.38 17.56 -18.36
N GLN A 134 7.30 17.87 -17.07
CA GLN A 134 6.07 18.26 -16.39
C GLN A 134 4.92 17.28 -16.65
N SER A 135 5.24 15.98 -16.55
CA SER A 135 4.30 14.89 -16.82
C SER A 135 3.02 15.02 -15.99
N SER A 136 1.88 14.70 -16.61
CA SER A 136 0.59 14.70 -15.92
C SER A 136 0.50 13.61 -14.86
N LEU A 137 -0.43 13.75 -13.93
CA LEU A 137 -0.67 12.73 -12.89
C LEU A 137 -0.99 11.36 -13.51
N GLU A 138 -1.70 11.32 -14.61
CA GLU A 138 -2.05 10.09 -15.35
C GLU A 138 -0.80 9.43 -15.95
N GLN A 139 0.14 10.21 -16.45
CA GLN A 139 1.43 9.70 -16.94
C GLN A 139 2.27 9.13 -15.79
N TRP A 140 2.29 9.81 -14.64
CA TRP A 140 2.92 9.27 -13.44
C TRP A 140 2.28 7.96 -12.97
N ALA A 141 0.96 7.87 -12.99
CA ALA A 141 0.25 6.63 -12.64
C ALA A 141 0.60 5.48 -13.60
N THR A 142 0.67 5.75 -14.91
CA THR A 142 1.09 4.76 -15.91
C THR A 142 2.52 4.30 -15.66
N TRP A 143 3.45 5.22 -15.34
CA TRP A 143 4.82 4.86 -15.00
C TRP A 143 4.88 3.96 -13.75
N LEU A 144 4.13 4.28 -12.69
CA LEU A 144 4.06 3.44 -11.48
C LEU A 144 3.50 2.05 -11.78
N GLN A 145 2.50 1.92 -12.67
CA GLN A 145 2.02 0.61 -13.12
C GLN A 145 3.10 -0.20 -13.81
N LEU A 146 3.87 0.44 -14.73
CA LEU A 146 5.00 -0.22 -15.41
C LEU A 146 6.10 -0.66 -14.44
N VAL A 147 6.38 0.12 -13.40
CA VAL A 147 7.33 -0.27 -12.34
C VAL A 147 6.86 -1.52 -11.61
N VAL A 148 5.58 -1.58 -11.22
CA VAL A 148 5.00 -2.77 -10.57
C VAL A 148 5.01 -3.98 -11.49
N ASP A 149 4.58 -3.81 -12.74
CA ASP A 149 4.51 -4.90 -13.72
C ASP A 149 5.91 -5.47 -14.01
N SER A 150 6.90 -4.61 -14.22
CA SER A 150 8.30 -5.01 -14.43
C SER A 150 8.87 -5.76 -13.22
N ALA A 151 8.59 -5.29 -12.01
CA ALA A 151 9.11 -5.93 -10.78
C ALA A 151 8.46 -7.28 -10.48
N LEU A 152 7.24 -7.52 -10.97
CA LEU A 152 6.48 -8.74 -10.69
C LEU A 152 6.42 -9.71 -11.88
N GLU A 153 6.96 -9.35 -13.03
CA GLU A 153 6.87 -10.15 -14.26
C GLU A 153 7.42 -11.58 -14.07
N GLU A 154 8.59 -11.72 -13.44
CA GLU A 154 9.21 -13.03 -13.20
C GLU A 154 8.41 -13.94 -12.25
N TYR A 155 7.48 -13.37 -11.48
CA TYR A 155 6.64 -14.11 -10.52
C TYR A 155 5.26 -14.43 -11.09
N ARG A 156 4.92 -13.96 -12.28
CA ARG A 156 3.61 -14.17 -12.92
C ARG A 156 3.29 -15.65 -13.05
N GLY A 157 2.11 -16.06 -12.58
CA GLY A 157 1.66 -17.45 -12.57
C GLY A 157 2.34 -18.34 -11.51
N LYS A 158 3.25 -17.84 -10.69
CA LYS A 158 3.91 -18.61 -9.63
C LYS A 158 3.15 -18.50 -8.29
N PRO A 159 3.18 -19.55 -7.46
CA PRO A 159 2.46 -19.55 -6.18
C PRO A 159 2.98 -18.50 -5.18
N ASN A 160 4.21 -18.04 -5.34
CA ASN A 160 4.82 -17.00 -4.49
C ASN A 160 4.57 -15.56 -4.96
N TYR A 161 3.71 -15.34 -5.98
CA TYR A 161 3.42 -14.01 -6.53
C TYR A 161 3.01 -13.00 -5.45
N ALA A 162 2.04 -13.35 -4.58
CA ALA A 162 1.57 -12.46 -3.52
C ALA A 162 2.67 -12.12 -2.50
N LYS A 163 3.58 -13.07 -2.22
CA LYS A 163 4.74 -12.83 -1.35
C LYS A 163 5.72 -11.87 -2.01
N ALA A 164 6.04 -12.07 -3.28
CA ALA A 164 6.91 -11.19 -4.06
C ALA A 164 6.34 -9.77 -4.15
N ALA A 165 5.04 -9.63 -4.37
CA ALA A 165 4.36 -8.35 -4.43
C ALA A 165 4.45 -7.57 -3.10
N ARG A 166 4.32 -8.25 -1.96
CA ARG A 166 4.52 -7.63 -0.63
C ARG A 166 5.98 -7.25 -0.40
N GLN A 167 6.93 -8.09 -0.81
CA GLN A 167 8.36 -7.76 -0.74
C GLN A 167 8.72 -6.56 -1.62
N PHE A 168 8.12 -6.44 -2.78
CA PHE A 168 8.26 -5.25 -3.63
C PHE A 168 7.82 -3.98 -2.91
N LEU A 169 6.66 -3.98 -2.23
CA LEU A 169 6.20 -2.82 -1.45
C LEU A 169 7.19 -2.41 -0.35
N LEU A 170 7.80 -3.38 0.35
CA LEU A 170 8.82 -3.10 1.37
C LEU A 170 10.06 -2.46 0.75
N LYS A 171 10.54 -2.99 -0.38
CA LYS A 171 11.68 -2.43 -1.12
C LYS A 171 11.39 -1.01 -1.62
N TRP A 172 10.20 -0.79 -2.19
CA TRP A 172 9.73 0.52 -2.63
C TRP A 172 9.70 1.54 -1.49
N SER A 173 9.09 1.17 -0.37
CA SER A 173 9.00 2.02 0.82
C SER A 173 10.37 2.37 1.39
N PHE A 174 11.31 1.41 1.41
CA PHE A 174 12.68 1.67 1.83
C PHE A 174 13.39 2.65 0.89
N TYR A 175 13.37 2.37 -0.43
CA TYR A 175 13.99 3.24 -1.43
C TYR A 175 13.45 4.67 -1.37
N SER A 176 12.14 4.85 -1.39
CA SER A 176 11.52 6.17 -1.30
C SER A 176 11.88 6.89 0.01
N SER A 177 12.02 6.14 1.12
CA SER A 177 12.44 6.68 2.41
C SER A 177 13.86 7.22 2.38
N MET A 178 14.79 6.57 1.65
CA MET A 178 16.18 7.03 1.52
C MET A 178 16.25 8.37 0.78
N VAL A 179 15.49 8.53 -0.29
CA VAL A 179 15.42 9.80 -1.04
C VAL A 179 14.88 10.93 -0.14
N ILE A 180 13.77 10.68 0.55
CA ILE A 180 13.17 11.66 1.47
C ILE A 180 14.11 12.01 2.62
N ARG A 181 14.83 11.02 3.16
CA ARG A 181 15.84 11.24 4.21
C ARG A 181 16.93 12.20 3.74
N ASP A 182 17.47 12.01 2.56
CA ASP A 182 18.54 12.89 2.05
C ASP A 182 18.02 14.31 1.81
N LEU A 183 16.82 14.47 1.26
CA LEU A 183 16.15 15.78 1.12
C LEU A 183 15.93 16.47 2.48
N THR A 184 15.59 15.69 3.51
CA THR A 184 15.42 16.20 4.88
C THR A 184 16.74 16.70 5.45
N LEU A 185 17.80 15.89 5.35
CA LEU A 185 19.13 16.23 5.88
C LEU A 185 19.73 17.46 5.21
N ARG A 186 19.38 17.72 3.95
CA ARG A 186 19.80 18.89 3.18
C ARG A 186 18.88 20.10 3.35
N SER A 187 17.85 19.98 4.18
CA SER A 187 16.83 21.04 4.38
C SER A 187 16.29 21.56 3.03
N ALA A 188 15.94 20.63 2.13
CA ALA A 188 15.43 20.94 0.81
C ALA A 188 14.16 21.78 0.90
N SER A 189 14.12 22.91 0.20
CA SER A 189 12.98 23.83 0.23
C SER A 189 11.72 23.23 -0.43
N SER A 190 11.88 22.28 -1.32
CA SER A 190 10.78 21.51 -1.94
C SER A 190 10.39 20.24 -1.17
N PHE A 191 10.90 20.05 0.05
CA PHE A 191 10.60 18.86 0.87
C PHE A 191 9.10 18.56 0.98
N GLY A 192 8.27 19.59 1.22
CA GLY A 192 6.81 19.40 1.33
C GLY A 192 6.18 18.83 0.05
N SER A 193 6.64 19.28 -1.12
CA SER A 193 6.18 18.76 -2.42
C SER A 193 6.61 17.30 -2.64
N PHE A 194 7.86 16.96 -2.32
CA PHE A 194 8.34 15.58 -2.40
C PHE A 194 7.62 14.66 -1.41
N HIS A 195 7.38 15.13 -0.20
CA HIS A 195 6.68 14.35 0.81
C HIS A 195 5.24 14.04 0.40
N LEU A 196 4.54 15.03 -0.16
CA LEU A 196 3.19 14.85 -0.69
C LEU A 196 3.16 13.82 -1.85
N ILE A 197 4.08 13.94 -2.81
CA ILE A 197 4.18 13.00 -3.93
C ILE A 197 4.51 11.60 -3.42
N ARG A 198 5.41 11.47 -2.43
CA ARG A 198 5.70 10.19 -1.81
C ARG A 198 4.47 9.56 -1.16
N LEU A 199 3.70 10.33 -0.37
CA LEU A 199 2.47 9.83 0.25
C LEU A 199 1.49 9.30 -0.81
N LEU A 200 1.31 10.06 -1.91
CA LEU A 200 0.49 9.59 -3.03
C LEU A 200 1.03 8.28 -3.63
N TYR A 201 2.34 8.21 -3.88
CA TYR A 201 2.95 7.03 -4.52
C TYR A 201 2.86 5.80 -3.62
N ASP A 202 3.12 5.93 -2.33
CA ASP A 202 3.00 4.83 -1.38
C ASP A 202 1.56 4.29 -1.37
N GLU A 203 0.54 5.16 -1.26
CA GLU A 203 -0.87 4.74 -1.29
C GLU A 203 -1.30 4.16 -2.65
N TYR A 204 -0.82 4.73 -3.76
CA TYR A 204 -1.15 4.24 -5.09
C TYR A 204 -0.45 2.91 -5.41
N MET A 205 0.78 2.71 -4.93
CA MET A 205 1.47 1.42 -5.01
C MET A 205 0.74 0.31 -4.24
N PHE A 206 0.22 0.61 -3.05
CA PHE A 206 -0.65 -0.32 -2.32
C PHE A 206 -1.89 -0.68 -3.13
N TYR A 207 -2.55 0.32 -3.71
CA TYR A 207 -3.71 0.12 -4.58
C TYR A 207 -3.38 -0.81 -5.76
N LEU A 208 -2.30 -0.52 -6.49
CA LEU A 208 -1.87 -1.31 -7.65
C LEU A 208 -1.55 -2.76 -7.26
N VAL A 209 -0.77 -2.96 -6.22
CA VAL A 209 -0.34 -4.29 -5.76
C VAL A 209 -1.52 -5.12 -5.27
N GLU A 210 -2.48 -4.54 -4.56
CA GLU A 210 -3.70 -5.23 -4.14
C GLU A 210 -4.51 -5.73 -5.36
N HIS A 211 -4.65 -4.90 -6.40
CA HIS A 211 -5.33 -5.29 -7.64
C HIS A 211 -4.56 -6.37 -8.41
N LYS A 212 -3.23 -6.27 -8.49
CA LYS A 212 -2.39 -7.30 -9.13
C LYS A 212 -2.45 -8.64 -8.41
N ILE A 213 -2.49 -8.65 -7.07
CA ILE A 213 -2.68 -9.88 -6.29
C ILE A 213 -4.08 -10.45 -6.52
N ALA A 214 -5.11 -9.60 -6.56
CA ALA A 214 -6.49 -10.01 -6.82
C ALA A 214 -6.62 -10.66 -8.19
N GLU A 215 -6.06 -10.04 -9.23
CA GLU A 215 -6.02 -10.57 -10.59
C GLU A 215 -5.31 -11.93 -10.63
N ALA A 216 -4.10 -12.05 -10.07
CA ALA A 216 -3.33 -13.28 -10.04
C ALA A 216 -4.02 -14.43 -9.28
N GLN A 217 -4.83 -14.11 -8.27
CA GLN A 217 -5.60 -15.09 -7.49
C GLN A 217 -7.03 -15.32 -8.01
N GLN A 218 -7.44 -14.63 -9.05
CA GLN A 218 -8.82 -14.64 -9.56
C GLN A 218 -9.85 -14.30 -8.47
N LYS A 219 -9.51 -13.35 -7.62
CA LYS A 219 -10.34 -12.82 -6.53
C LYS A 219 -10.67 -11.35 -6.77
N THR A 220 -11.60 -10.80 -5.97
CA THR A 220 -11.80 -9.35 -5.90
C THR A 220 -10.74 -8.69 -5.00
N ALA A 221 -10.45 -7.41 -5.20
CA ALA A 221 -9.56 -6.65 -4.31
C ALA A 221 -10.09 -6.64 -2.86
N ILE A 222 -11.41 -6.52 -2.66
CA ILE A 222 -12.08 -6.64 -1.36
C ILE A 222 -11.77 -7.99 -0.67
N ALA A 223 -11.76 -9.10 -1.42
CA ALA A 223 -11.42 -10.42 -0.87
C ALA A 223 -9.96 -10.48 -0.41
N VAL A 224 -9.03 -9.92 -1.20
CA VAL A 224 -7.60 -9.85 -0.84
C VAL A 224 -7.37 -9.00 0.42
N ILE A 225 -8.07 -7.87 0.53
CA ILE A 225 -8.02 -7.01 1.73
C ILE A 225 -8.55 -7.75 2.96
N CYS A 226 -9.68 -8.46 2.81
CA CYS A 226 -10.27 -9.24 3.89
C CYS A 226 -9.35 -10.39 4.35
N ASP A 227 -8.73 -11.12 3.40
CA ASP A 227 -7.77 -12.19 3.70
C ASP A 227 -6.55 -11.63 4.46
N ARG A 228 -6.04 -10.46 4.07
CA ARG A 228 -4.94 -9.78 4.78
C ARG A 228 -5.31 -9.42 6.22
N MET A 229 -6.51 -8.88 6.43
CA MET A 229 -6.99 -8.52 7.78
C MET A 229 -7.06 -9.75 8.69
N ARG A 230 -7.55 -10.88 8.17
CA ARG A 230 -7.62 -12.15 8.92
C ARG A 230 -6.23 -12.70 9.26
N THR A 231 -5.29 -12.63 8.32
CA THR A 231 -3.91 -13.08 8.53
C THR A 231 -3.19 -12.22 9.58
N SER A 232 -3.43 -10.91 9.60
CA SER A 232 -2.85 -10.02 10.61
C SER A 232 -3.37 -10.31 12.02
N ILE A 233 -4.64 -10.67 12.15
CA ILE A 233 -5.24 -11.08 13.42
C ILE A 233 -4.70 -12.47 13.84
N GLY A 234 -4.50 -13.39 12.89
CA GLY A 234 -3.97 -14.73 13.15
C GLY A 234 -2.49 -14.73 13.54
N LEU A 235 -1.67 -13.85 12.98
CA LEU A 235 -0.25 -13.73 13.35
C LEU A 235 -0.04 -13.30 14.81
N GLU A 236 -0.93 -12.48 15.38
CA GLU A 236 -0.89 -12.16 16.81
C GLU A 236 -1.18 -13.38 17.70
N PHE A 237 -2.01 -14.32 17.24
CA PHE A 237 -2.31 -15.56 17.96
C PHE A 237 -1.18 -16.60 17.82
N ASP A 238 -0.57 -16.75 16.67
CA ASP A 238 0.53 -17.70 16.44
C ASP A 238 1.79 -17.31 17.20
N TYR A 239 2.12 -16.03 17.29
CA TYR A 239 3.24 -15.57 18.13
C TYR A 239 3.03 -15.86 19.60
N GLN A 240 1.79 -15.83 20.12
CA GLN A 240 1.51 -16.18 21.50
C GLN A 240 1.58 -17.70 21.76
N LEU A 241 1.24 -18.52 20.77
CA LEU A 241 1.31 -19.99 20.88
C LEU A 241 2.76 -20.50 20.82
N GLU A 242 3.60 -19.95 19.94
CA GLU A 242 5.03 -20.29 19.88
C GLU A 242 5.75 -19.97 21.19
N PHE A 243 5.46 -18.83 21.83
CA PHE A 243 6.02 -18.49 23.16
C PHE A 243 5.55 -19.42 24.27
N ILE A 244 4.39 -20.07 24.16
CA ILE A 244 3.88 -21.02 25.15
C ILE A 244 4.55 -22.39 24.97
N ASP A 245 4.77 -22.87 23.75
CA ASP A 245 5.41 -24.14 23.47
C ASP A 245 6.90 -24.14 23.84
N ASP A 246 7.65 -23.08 23.56
CA ASP A 246 9.05 -22.94 23.97
C ASP A 246 9.23 -22.95 25.50
N ASN A 247 8.26 -22.44 26.27
CA ASN A 247 8.27 -22.50 27.73
C ASN A 247 7.92 -23.87 28.27
N ILE A 248 7.18 -24.70 27.55
CA ILE A 248 6.83 -26.07 27.98
C ILE A 248 8.03 -26.99 27.71
N GLU A 249 8.72 -26.87 26.59
CA GLU A 249 9.90 -27.68 26.29
C GLU A 249 11.09 -27.33 27.20
N SER A 250 11.33 -26.05 27.50
CA SER A 250 12.38 -25.65 28.44
C SER A 250 12.10 -26.10 29.89
N GLY A 251 10.84 -26.15 30.32
CA GLY A 251 10.42 -26.66 31.61
C GLY A 251 10.57 -28.19 31.75
N SER A 252 10.43 -28.95 30.65
CA SER A 252 10.60 -30.42 30.65
C SER A 252 12.08 -30.82 30.67
N ALA A 253 12.97 -30.06 30.00
CA ALA A 253 14.41 -30.33 30.02
C ALA A 253 15.05 -30.06 31.38
N ALA A 254 14.59 -29.02 32.08
CA ALA A 254 15.08 -28.69 33.42
C ALA A 254 14.71 -29.72 34.52
N LYS A 255 13.65 -30.50 34.33
CA LYS A 255 13.25 -31.58 35.26
C LYS A 255 14.01 -32.87 35.05
N ARG A 256 14.62 -33.12 33.87
CA ARG A 256 15.42 -34.32 33.62
C ARG A 256 16.87 -34.24 34.13
N MET A 257 17.39 -33.04 34.40
CA MET A 257 18.77 -32.86 34.93
C MET A 257 18.87 -32.89 36.48
N LYS A 258 17.78 -33.15 37.20
CA LYS A 258 17.82 -33.26 38.69
C LYS A 258 17.65 -34.69 39.22
N HIS A 259 17.73 -35.72 38.36
CA HIS A 259 17.62 -37.14 38.75
C HIS A 259 18.72 -38.05 38.14
N GLU A 260 19.91 -37.48 37.90
CA GLU A 260 21.14 -38.28 37.67
C GLU A 260 22.20 -37.89 38.73
#